data_d104656031e4b2b8286f0a48c64a8af5
#
_entry.id   d104656031e4b2b8286f0a48c64a8af5
#
_cell.length_a   1.000
_cell.length_b   1.000
_cell.length_c   1.000
_cell.angle_alpha   90.00
_cell.angle_beta   90.00
_cell.angle_gamma   90.00
#
_symmetry.space_group_name_H-M   'P 1'
#
loop_
_entity.id
_entity.type
_entity.pdbx_description
1 polymer ?
#
loop_
_entity_poly.entity_id
_entity_poly.type
_entity_poly.pdbx_seq_one_letter_code
_entity_poly.pdbx_strand_id
1 'polypeptide(L)'
;MPRAYEIPFDSDRKLMTTVHKVNDNQYMVYTKGGVDELLARCSKYQINGEVRENLEEYKKKIDEFNDQMAENALRVLAMAYKQIDHMPSKEEMETIEKDLIYIGMVGMIDPPREEAKVAVAKCKSAGIKTVMITGDHKVTAVAIAKELGILEDGEDAITGSQLEAMSQEELVQRVENIRVYARVSPEHKVRIVKAWQAHGEIVAMTGDGVNDAPALKTADIGCAMGIVGTDVAKEAADVILTDDNFATVVSAVEEGRRIYDNIIKAIQFLLSSNVGEVIVLFFAILLTPFLATKFGIPIGLIEPLLPIHILWINLVTDSLPALALAFDPANKDVMKRKPVKASSGIFTKGMTWRIIYQGIMIGLLSLAAFVIGISTPNPPVIEGLTQEQVRVEIGQTMTFIVLAFSELIHVFNIRNNKESIFKTGIGGNKQLFWAIGASAMLMLVILAIPVLRAIFSIPVLPMDRIVETIELVIAPVVIVEIFKLLKINTSKDE
;
A
#
# COMPACT_ATOMS: atom_id res chain seq x y z
N MET A 1 38.35 29.31 28.66
CA MET A 1 38.47 28.70 30.02
C MET A 1 38.62 27.18 29.85
N PRO A 2 39.74 26.55 30.30
CA PRO A 2 39.84 25.11 30.23
C PRO A 2 38.89 24.45 31.20
N ARG A 3 38.29 23.31 30.80
CA ARG A 3 37.43 22.49 31.66
C ARG A 3 38.33 21.76 32.67
N ALA A 4 38.06 21.97 33.95
CA ALA A 4 38.77 21.34 35.06
C ALA A 4 38.08 20.09 35.56
N TYR A 5 36.73 20.06 35.55
CA TYR A 5 35.93 18.90 35.99
C TYR A 5 34.57 18.88 35.28
N GLU A 6 33.96 17.68 35.26
CA GLU A 6 32.62 17.48 34.71
C GLU A 6 31.84 16.52 35.61
N ILE A 7 30.58 16.86 35.92
CA ILE A 7 29.57 15.95 36.43
C ILE A 7 28.67 15.65 35.24
N PRO A 8 28.74 14.42 34.67
CA PRO A 8 27.97 14.08 33.48
C PRO A 8 26.47 14.18 33.70
N PHE A 9 25.71 14.24 32.62
CA PHE A 9 24.27 14.19 32.68
C PHE A 9 23.81 12.87 33.34
N ASP A 10 22.87 13.01 34.23
CA ASP A 10 22.19 11.91 34.89
C ASP A 10 20.69 12.05 34.76
N SER A 11 19.98 10.95 34.41
CA SER A 11 18.54 10.96 34.12
C SER A 11 17.66 11.21 35.35
N ASP A 12 18.13 10.83 36.54
CA ASP A 12 17.38 11.04 37.79
C ASP A 12 17.53 12.46 38.29
N ARG A 13 18.77 12.99 38.17
CA ARG A 13 19.11 14.35 38.52
C ARG A 13 18.70 15.39 37.47
N LYS A 14 18.63 14.98 36.21
CA LYS A 14 18.30 15.77 34.99
C LYS A 14 19.19 17.00 34.77
N LEU A 15 20.40 16.99 35.31
CA LEU A 15 21.38 18.06 35.23
C LEU A 15 22.72 17.55 34.71
N MET A 16 23.50 18.49 34.14
CA MET A 16 24.90 18.34 33.76
C MET A 16 25.66 19.56 34.25
N THR A 17 26.81 19.37 34.90
CA THR A 17 27.62 20.48 35.45
C THR A 17 29.06 20.38 35.00
N THR A 18 29.66 21.53 34.67
CA THR A 18 31.05 21.63 34.30
C THR A 18 31.74 22.72 35.13
N VAL A 19 32.98 22.47 35.54
CA VAL A 19 33.82 23.43 36.28
C VAL A 19 34.97 23.87 35.37
N HIS A 20 35.13 25.15 35.22
CA HIS A 20 36.12 25.76 34.33
C HIS A 20 37.07 26.69 35.10
N LYS A 21 38.36 26.55 34.86
CA LYS A 21 39.39 27.44 35.46
C LYS A 21 39.40 28.78 34.72
N VAL A 22 39.21 29.87 35.46
CA VAL A 22 39.31 31.25 34.94
C VAL A 22 40.74 31.79 35.14
N ASN A 23 41.23 31.65 36.40
CA ASN A 23 42.60 31.97 36.81
C ASN A 23 42.99 31.06 38.00
N ASP A 24 44.14 31.33 38.65
CA ASP A 24 44.65 30.44 39.69
C ASP A 24 43.76 30.36 40.95
N ASN A 25 42.98 31.37 41.23
CA ASN A 25 42.09 31.48 42.40
C ASN A 25 40.63 31.68 42.03
N GLN A 26 40.22 31.31 40.81
CA GLN A 26 38.84 31.56 40.35
C GLN A 26 38.38 30.48 39.39
N TYR A 27 37.24 29.86 39.67
CA TYR A 27 36.59 28.88 38.86
C TYR A 27 35.14 29.27 38.59
N MET A 28 34.65 28.87 37.42
CA MET A 28 33.23 29.03 37.03
C MET A 28 32.60 27.67 36.95
N VAL A 29 31.49 27.53 37.62
CA VAL A 29 30.60 26.36 37.55
C VAL A 29 29.44 26.69 36.63
N TYR A 30 29.25 25.90 35.60
CA TYR A 30 28.11 26.01 34.68
C TYR A 30 27.25 24.75 34.80
N THR A 31 25.97 24.95 35.05
CA THR A 31 24.99 23.86 35.15
C THR A 31 23.90 24.08 34.13
N LYS A 32 23.52 23.03 33.40
CA LYS A 32 22.38 23.01 32.50
C LYS A 32 21.51 21.78 32.75
N GLY A 33 20.21 21.92 32.49
CA GLY A 33 19.28 20.81 32.65
C GLY A 33 17.81 21.18 32.60
N GLY A 34 16.97 20.34 33.16
CA GLY A 34 15.52 20.56 33.25
C GLY A 34 15.21 21.85 34.00
N VAL A 35 14.21 22.59 33.51
CA VAL A 35 13.87 23.92 34.06
C VAL A 35 13.53 23.83 35.54
N ASP A 36 12.65 22.92 35.91
CA ASP A 36 12.19 22.76 37.30
C ASP A 36 13.32 22.36 38.24
N GLU A 37 14.12 21.38 37.83
CA GLU A 37 15.24 20.83 38.62
C GLU A 37 16.35 21.87 38.81
N LEU A 38 16.60 22.69 37.76
CA LEU A 38 17.61 23.73 37.85
C LEU A 38 17.17 24.90 38.68
N LEU A 39 15.92 25.38 38.52
CA LEU A 39 15.35 26.47 39.30
C LEU A 39 15.30 26.15 40.79
N ALA A 40 15.02 24.90 41.17
CA ALA A 40 15.05 24.48 42.57
C ALA A 40 16.44 24.60 43.22
N ARG A 41 17.51 24.76 42.43
CA ARG A 41 18.91 24.86 42.86
C ARG A 41 19.48 26.27 42.69
N CYS A 42 18.68 27.20 42.16
CA CYS A 42 19.05 28.61 42.01
C CYS A 42 18.48 29.45 43.16
N SER A 43 19.28 30.37 43.65
CA SER A 43 18.91 31.36 44.64
C SER A 43 18.81 32.78 44.06
N LYS A 44 19.46 33.02 42.96
CA LYS A 44 19.61 34.30 42.27
C LYS A 44 19.36 34.18 40.76
N TYR A 45 19.12 35.28 40.08
CA TYR A 45 19.02 35.37 38.63
C TYR A 45 19.74 36.56 38.04
N GLN A 46 20.11 36.47 36.77
CA GLN A 46 20.80 37.54 36.06
C GLN A 46 19.91 38.13 34.97
N ILE A 47 19.75 39.45 34.96
CA ILE A 47 19.09 40.19 33.88
C ILE A 47 20.00 41.36 33.45
N ASN A 48 20.19 41.47 32.14
CA ASN A 48 21.02 42.55 31.51
C ASN A 48 22.41 42.68 32.12
N GLY A 49 23.00 41.57 32.56
CA GLY A 49 24.34 41.54 33.17
C GLY A 49 24.37 41.78 34.67
N GLU A 50 23.24 42.15 35.29
CA GLU A 50 23.10 42.38 36.74
C GLU A 50 22.54 41.15 37.44
N VAL A 51 23.23 40.70 38.51
CA VAL A 51 22.76 39.64 39.39
C VAL A 51 21.78 40.24 40.40
N ARG A 52 20.60 39.64 40.49
CA ARG A 52 19.53 40.01 41.40
C ARG A 52 19.23 38.89 42.35
N GLU A 53 18.90 39.27 43.58
CA GLU A 53 18.41 38.36 44.60
C GLU A 53 16.88 38.21 44.42
N ASN A 54 16.27 37.23 45.09
CA ASN A 54 14.85 37.04 45.08
C ASN A 54 14.29 36.41 43.80
N LEU A 55 14.85 35.26 43.40
CA LEU A 55 14.42 34.48 42.25
C LEU A 55 12.92 34.13 42.31
N GLU A 56 12.32 33.95 43.50
CA GLU A 56 10.92 33.54 43.66
C GLU A 56 9.95 34.55 43.00
N GLU A 57 10.23 35.85 43.04
CA GLU A 57 9.43 36.86 42.32
C GLU A 57 9.48 36.71 40.80
N TYR A 58 10.59 36.25 40.29
CA TYR A 58 10.79 36.10 38.85
C TYR A 58 10.39 34.72 38.34
N LYS A 59 10.31 33.73 39.21
CA LYS A 59 9.98 32.34 38.91
C LYS A 59 8.71 32.18 38.10
N LYS A 60 7.64 32.88 38.49
CA LYS A 60 6.39 32.85 37.76
C LYS A 60 6.50 33.25 36.29
N LYS A 61 7.35 34.21 35.97
CA LYS A 61 7.62 34.60 34.57
C LYS A 61 8.42 33.56 33.85
N ILE A 62 9.38 32.90 34.52
CA ILE A 62 10.14 31.81 33.94
C ILE A 62 9.22 30.65 33.59
N ASP A 63 8.31 30.30 34.49
CA ASP A 63 7.34 29.22 34.27
C ASP A 63 6.40 29.57 33.10
N GLU A 64 5.88 30.80 33.01
CA GLU A 64 5.06 31.27 31.88
C GLU A 64 5.79 31.18 30.55
N PHE A 65 7.08 31.56 30.50
CA PHE A 65 7.90 31.39 29.25
C PHE A 65 8.21 29.95 28.93
N ASN A 66 8.45 29.10 29.95
CA ASN A 66 8.66 27.69 29.78
C ASN A 66 7.41 27.02 29.18
N ASP A 67 6.24 27.36 29.69
CA ASP A 67 4.96 26.87 29.18
C ASP A 67 4.71 27.33 27.74
N GLN A 68 4.95 28.59 27.42
CA GLN A 68 4.84 29.11 26.05
C GLN A 68 5.80 28.39 25.08
N MET A 69 7.04 28.10 25.52
CA MET A 69 7.99 27.34 24.71
C MET A 69 7.52 25.88 24.52
N ALA A 70 7.00 25.28 25.60
CA ALA A 70 6.48 23.91 25.56
C ALA A 70 5.24 23.79 24.67
N GLU A 71 4.33 24.78 24.70
CA GLU A 71 3.16 24.84 23.80
C GLU A 71 3.56 24.90 22.32
N ASN A 72 4.74 25.46 22.01
CA ASN A 72 5.33 25.49 20.67
C ASN A 72 6.23 24.26 20.38
N ALA A 73 6.08 23.18 21.12
CA ALA A 73 6.85 21.93 20.97
C ALA A 73 8.37 22.09 21.18
N LEU A 74 8.81 23.14 21.85
CA LEU A 74 10.22 23.33 22.15
C LEU A 74 10.66 22.47 23.35
N ARG A 75 11.75 21.74 23.20
CA ARG A 75 12.44 21.13 24.33
C ARG A 75 13.26 22.19 25.05
N VAL A 76 12.85 22.53 26.26
CA VAL A 76 13.47 23.63 26.99
C VAL A 76 14.61 23.12 27.87
N LEU A 77 15.73 23.82 27.83
CA LEU A 77 16.92 23.60 28.65
C LEU A 77 17.27 24.91 29.38
N ALA A 78 17.28 24.86 30.71
CA ALA A 78 17.71 26.00 31.53
C ALA A 78 19.21 25.95 31.80
N MET A 79 19.79 27.12 32.05
CA MET A 79 21.20 27.32 32.31
C MET A 79 21.41 28.21 33.53
N ALA A 80 22.37 27.84 34.35
CA ALA A 80 22.79 28.61 35.53
C ALA A 80 24.30 28.53 35.72
N TYR A 81 24.85 29.44 36.51
CA TYR A 81 26.25 29.44 36.88
C TYR A 81 26.46 29.85 38.32
N LYS A 82 27.65 29.61 38.83
CA LYS A 82 28.19 30.28 40.01
C LYS A 82 29.69 30.38 39.91
N GLN A 83 30.27 31.35 40.64
CA GLN A 83 31.69 31.53 40.77
C GLN A 83 32.16 30.99 42.10
N ILE A 84 33.30 30.30 42.11
CA ILE A 84 33.97 29.78 43.30
C ILE A 84 35.45 30.14 43.27
N ASP A 85 36.09 30.22 44.43
CA ASP A 85 37.44 30.71 44.61
C ASP A 85 38.54 29.62 44.64
N HIS A 86 38.13 28.33 44.65
CA HIS A 86 39.05 27.18 44.64
C HIS A 86 38.45 26.01 43.87
N MET A 87 39.27 25.04 43.53
CA MET A 87 38.81 23.78 42.95
C MET A 87 38.10 22.94 43.99
N PRO A 88 36.83 22.56 43.77
CA PRO A 88 36.03 21.80 44.76
C PRO A 88 36.65 20.48 45.11
N SER A 89 36.62 20.13 46.41
CA SER A 89 36.89 18.76 46.90
C SER A 89 35.81 17.78 46.46
N LYS A 90 36.04 16.48 46.65
CA LYS A 90 35.01 15.44 46.32
C LYS A 90 33.72 15.63 47.11
N GLU A 91 33.81 16.06 48.36
CA GLU A 91 32.65 16.33 49.23
C GLU A 91 31.86 17.59 48.79
N GLU A 92 32.56 18.65 48.39
CA GLU A 92 31.98 19.85 47.87
C GLU A 92 31.31 19.63 46.50
N MET A 93 31.78 18.69 45.69
CA MET A 93 31.18 18.31 44.42
C MET A 93 29.74 17.79 44.58
N GLU A 94 29.41 17.13 45.68
CA GLU A 94 28.02 16.67 45.94
C GLU A 94 27.05 17.81 46.16
N THR A 95 27.55 18.98 46.55
CA THR A 95 26.73 20.17 46.82
C THR A 95 26.98 21.30 45.84
N ILE A 96 27.82 21.10 44.84
CA ILE A 96 28.23 22.14 43.91
C ILE A 96 27.07 22.77 43.11
N GLU A 97 26.01 22.01 42.92
CA GLU A 97 24.82 22.43 42.19
C GLU A 97 23.79 23.19 43.06
N LYS A 98 24.21 23.75 44.16
CA LYS A 98 23.36 24.64 45.04
C LYS A 98 23.78 26.11 44.91
N ASP A 99 22.84 26.98 45.21
CA ASP A 99 23.03 28.46 45.20
C ASP A 99 23.53 28.99 43.84
N LEU A 100 22.96 28.46 42.78
CA LEU A 100 23.23 28.85 41.41
C LEU A 100 22.53 30.19 41.05
N ILE A 101 23.13 30.87 40.07
CA ILE A 101 22.56 32.07 39.46
C ILE A 101 21.93 31.69 38.13
N TYR A 102 20.61 31.78 38.02
CA TYR A 102 19.90 31.50 36.78
C TYR A 102 20.23 32.53 35.70
N ILE A 103 20.57 32.10 34.48
CA ILE A 103 20.89 32.97 33.37
C ILE A 103 19.74 33.09 32.39
N GLY A 104 19.08 31.95 32.10
CA GLY A 104 18.05 31.89 31.10
C GLY A 104 17.78 30.46 30.67
N MET A 105 16.93 30.33 29.66
CA MET A 105 16.60 29.05 29.03
C MET A 105 16.62 29.18 27.51
N VAL A 106 16.85 28.06 26.83
CA VAL A 106 16.78 27.94 25.39
C VAL A 106 15.79 26.85 25.02
N GLY A 107 14.91 27.14 24.08
CA GLY A 107 14.04 26.17 23.46
C GLY A 107 14.71 25.58 22.21
N MET A 108 14.71 24.27 22.11
CA MET A 108 15.20 23.52 20.95
C MET A 108 14.02 22.83 20.30
N ILE A 109 13.96 22.85 18.98
CA ILE A 109 12.97 22.11 18.21
C ILE A 109 13.71 21.27 17.19
N ASP A 110 13.25 20.02 17.04
CA ASP A 110 13.56 19.19 15.89
C ASP A 110 12.29 19.16 15.04
N PRO A 111 12.19 19.99 13.99
CA PRO A 111 10.96 20.12 13.22
C PRO A 111 10.64 18.81 12.51
N PRO A 112 9.37 18.45 12.40
CA PRO A 112 8.98 17.29 11.62
C PRO A 112 9.39 17.49 10.15
N ARG A 113 9.77 16.39 9.51
CA ARG A 113 10.17 16.42 8.10
C ARG A 113 8.96 16.82 7.24
N GLU A 114 9.13 17.75 6.30
CA GLU A 114 8.07 18.16 5.37
C GLU A 114 7.47 16.98 4.57
N GLU A 115 8.31 16.01 4.21
CA GLU A 115 7.89 14.79 3.53
C GLU A 115 6.90 13.97 4.38
N ALA A 116 7.08 13.95 5.71
CA ALA A 116 6.16 13.26 6.61
C ALA A 116 4.77 13.91 6.62
N LYS A 117 4.70 15.25 6.56
CA LYS A 117 3.44 15.99 6.47
C LYS A 117 2.67 15.65 5.19
N VAL A 118 3.38 15.63 4.04
CA VAL A 118 2.79 15.23 2.76
C VAL A 118 2.32 13.77 2.80
N ALA A 119 3.12 12.88 3.40
CA ALA A 119 2.79 11.47 3.54
C ALA A 119 1.55 11.25 4.42
N VAL A 120 1.43 11.95 5.56
CA VAL A 120 0.24 11.91 6.43
C VAL A 120 -1.02 12.39 5.69
N ALA A 121 -0.92 13.49 4.93
CA ALA A 121 -2.03 13.98 4.11
C ALA A 121 -2.45 12.94 3.05
N LYS A 122 -1.48 12.23 2.45
CA LYS A 122 -1.74 11.14 1.49
C LYS A 122 -2.41 9.93 2.16
N CYS A 123 -1.96 9.55 3.38
CA CYS A 123 -2.63 8.53 4.19
C CYS A 123 -4.10 8.88 4.44
N LYS A 124 -4.37 10.12 4.87
CA LYS A 124 -5.72 10.61 5.12
C LYS A 124 -6.60 10.52 3.88
N SER A 125 -6.11 10.96 2.71
CA SER A 125 -6.84 10.84 1.44
C SER A 125 -7.13 9.40 1.06
N ALA A 126 -6.25 8.48 1.45
CA ALA A 126 -6.36 7.03 1.22
C ALA A 126 -7.23 6.30 2.26
N GLY A 127 -7.79 7.02 3.24
CA GLY A 127 -8.58 6.46 4.35
C GLY A 127 -7.75 5.69 5.37
N ILE A 128 -6.43 5.92 5.40
CA ILE A 128 -5.50 5.30 6.36
C ILE A 128 -5.39 6.20 7.58
N LYS A 129 -5.63 5.64 8.75
CA LYS A 129 -5.53 6.34 10.03
C LYS A 129 -4.08 6.32 10.51
N THR A 130 -3.47 7.50 10.64
CA THR A 130 -2.12 7.64 11.19
C THR A 130 -2.20 7.88 12.69
N VAL A 131 -1.38 7.18 13.47
CA VAL A 131 -1.32 7.27 14.94
C VAL A 131 0.11 7.55 15.35
N MET A 132 0.30 8.51 16.24
CA MET A 132 1.60 8.84 16.82
C MET A 132 1.78 8.16 18.17
N ILE A 133 2.86 7.39 18.31
CA ILE A 133 3.24 6.70 19.54
C ILE A 133 4.66 7.14 19.89
N THR A 134 4.86 7.83 21.01
CA THR A 134 6.15 8.44 21.37
C THR A 134 6.48 8.33 22.86
N GLY A 135 7.78 8.33 23.17
CA GLY A 135 8.29 8.51 24.53
C GLY A 135 8.26 9.97 25.02
N ASP A 136 8.00 10.93 24.15
CA ASP A 136 8.01 12.37 24.46
C ASP A 136 6.85 12.79 25.37
N HIS A 137 6.98 14.02 25.89
CA HIS A 137 5.93 14.63 26.69
C HIS A 137 4.67 14.88 25.86
N LYS A 138 3.47 14.74 26.51
CA LYS A 138 2.18 14.88 25.83
C LYS A 138 2.02 16.21 25.07
N VAL A 139 2.44 17.32 25.68
CA VAL A 139 2.31 18.66 25.07
C VAL A 139 3.11 18.74 23.76
N THR A 140 4.36 18.27 23.77
CA THR A 140 5.23 18.22 22.57
C THR A 140 4.63 17.30 21.49
N ALA A 141 4.20 16.10 21.88
CA ALA A 141 3.60 15.14 20.97
C ALA A 141 2.32 15.69 20.29
N VAL A 142 1.47 16.37 21.05
CA VAL A 142 0.25 17.01 20.53
C VAL A 142 0.58 18.13 19.55
N ALA A 143 1.58 18.98 19.86
CA ALA A 143 1.98 20.08 18.97
C ALA A 143 2.50 19.54 17.63
N ILE A 144 3.39 18.53 17.66
CA ILE A 144 3.92 17.87 16.45
C ILE A 144 2.81 17.16 15.66
N ALA A 145 1.92 16.45 16.36
CA ALA A 145 0.83 15.73 15.71
C ALA A 145 -0.17 16.68 15.01
N LYS A 146 -0.45 17.85 15.60
CA LYS A 146 -1.26 18.90 14.96
C LYS A 146 -0.56 19.49 13.73
N GLU A 147 0.72 19.78 13.83
CA GLU A 147 1.52 20.31 12.70
C GLU A 147 1.56 19.34 11.51
N LEU A 148 1.70 18.04 11.78
CA LEU A 148 1.66 16.97 10.78
C LEU A 148 0.25 16.65 10.26
N GLY A 149 -0.81 17.14 10.91
CA GLY A 149 -2.19 16.80 10.57
C GLY A 149 -2.63 15.38 10.99
N ILE A 150 -1.93 14.79 11.97
CA ILE A 150 -2.28 13.50 12.59
C ILE A 150 -3.43 13.69 13.60
N LEU A 151 -3.39 14.76 14.38
CA LEU A 151 -4.38 15.10 15.40
C LEU A 151 -5.28 16.24 14.94
N GLU A 152 -6.59 16.01 14.92
CA GLU A 152 -7.61 17.00 14.55
C GLU A 152 -8.49 17.37 15.76
N ASP A 153 -9.31 18.41 15.61
CA ASP A 153 -10.23 18.84 16.63
C ASP A 153 -11.27 17.74 16.93
N GLY A 154 -11.43 17.39 18.19
CA GLY A 154 -12.31 16.32 18.64
C GLY A 154 -11.65 14.95 18.78
N GLU A 155 -10.40 14.80 18.39
CA GLU A 155 -9.61 13.58 18.60
C GLU A 155 -8.77 13.65 19.88
N ASP A 156 -8.48 12.49 20.46
CA ASP A 156 -7.85 12.37 21.77
C ASP A 156 -6.32 12.18 21.68
N ALA A 157 -5.63 12.74 22.69
CA ALA A 157 -4.25 12.44 23.01
C ALA A 157 -4.16 11.97 24.47
N ILE A 158 -3.54 10.82 24.72
CA ILE A 158 -3.41 10.23 26.06
C ILE A 158 -1.95 9.94 26.42
N THR A 159 -1.71 9.82 27.74
CA THR A 159 -0.41 9.42 28.27
C THR A 159 -0.35 7.92 28.55
N GLY A 160 0.87 7.37 28.69
CA GLY A 160 1.08 5.97 29.09
C GLY A 160 0.39 5.65 30.43
N SER A 161 0.39 6.58 31.42
CA SER A 161 -0.31 6.39 32.70
C SER A 161 -1.84 6.33 32.54
N GLN A 162 -2.41 7.10 31.62
CA GLN A 162 -3.83 7.03 31.30
C GLN A 162 -4.16 5.71 30.58
N LEU A 163 -3.28 5.27 29.69
CA LEU A 163 -3.42 3.98 29.00
C LEU A 163 -3.28 2.78 29.94
N GLU A 164 -2.37 2.86 30.94
CA GLU A 164 -2.21 1.83 31.96
C GLU A 164 -3.47 1.66 32.82
N ALA A 165 -4.15 2.76 33.11
CA ALA A 165 -5.38 2.74 33.90
C ALA A 165 -6.59 2.17 33.10
N MET A 166 -6.52 2.03 31.77
CA MET A 166 -7.58 1.48 30.94
C MET A 166 -7.46 -0.05 30.82
N SER A 167 -8.59 -0.74 30.85
CA SER A 167 -8.64 -2.15 30.45
C SER A 167 -8.41 -2.30 28.93
N GLN A 168 -8.12 -3.50 28.47
CA GLN A 168 -7.96 -3.74 27.03
C GLN A 168 -9.28 -3.54 26.27
N GLU A 169 -10.40 -3.92 26.87
CA GLU A 169 -11.73 -3.74 26.31
C GLU A 169 -12.09 -2.25 26.18
N GLU A 170 -11.76 -1.44 27.19
CA GLU A 170 -11.96 0.01 27.14
C GLU A 170 -11.08 0.65 26.05
N LEU A 171 -9.82 0.22 25.93
CA LEU A 171 -8.93 0.69 24.87
C LEU A 171 -9.50 0.36 23.48
N VAL A 172 -9.97 -0.86 23.26
CA VAL A 172 -10.61 -1.25 22.00
C VAL A 172 -11.77 -0.33 21.65
N GLN A 173 -12.65 0.02 22.61
CA GLN A 173 -13.77 0.92 22.35
C GLN A 173 -13.36 2.35 22.00
N ARG A 174 -12.21 2.83 22.50
CA ARG A 174 -11.76 4.22 22.34
C ARG A 174 -10.67 4.42 21.30
N VAL A 175 -9.97 3.37 20.87
CA VAL A 175 -8.78 3.44 20.02
C VAL A 175 -9.01 4.24 18.73
N GLU A 176 -10.20 4.19 18.17
CA GLU A 176 -10.54 4.92 16.95
C GLU A 176 -10.49 6.45 17.11
N ASN A 177 -10.68 6.97 18.31
CA ASN A 177 -10.64 8.41 18.60
C ASN A 177 -9.28 8.89 19.11
N ILE A 178 -8.39 7.96 19.50
CA ILE A 178 -7.09 8.32 20.06
C ILE A 178 -6.04 8.34 18.94
N ARG A 179 -5.41 9.49 18.71
CA ARG A 179 -4.39 9.68 17.67
C ARG A 179 -2.98 9.81 18.21
N VAL A 180 -2.84 10.20 19.47
CA VAL A 180 -1.54 10.44 20.08
C VAL A 180 -1.42 9.69 21.40
N TYR A 181 -0.36 8.90 21.52
CA TYR A 181 0.04 8.20 22.73
C TYR A 181 1.42 8.68 23.15
N ALA A 182 1.51 9.39 24.28
CA ALA A 182 2.72 10.02 24.78
C ALA A 182 3.25 9.31 26.03
N ARG A 183 4.57 9.25 26.22
CA ARG A 183 5.25 8.58 27.35
C ARG A 183 4.81 7.12 27.55
N VAL A 184 4.78 6.36 26.47
CA VAL A 184 4.35 4.95 26.46
C VAL A 184 5.52 4.00 26.65
N SER A 185 5.25 2.87 27.33
CA SER A 185 6.15 1.73 27.45
C SER A 185 6.07 0.80 26.23
N PRO A 186 7.02 -0.14 26.04
CA PRO A 186 6.93 -1.16 24.97
C PRO A 186 5.64 -1.99 25.02
N GLU A 187 5.17 -2.33 26.22
CA GLU A 187 3.93 -3.12 26.42
C GLU A 187 2.69 -2.33 25.93
N HIS A 188 2.69 -1.02 26.15
CA HIS A 188 1.64 -0.14 25.66
C HIS A 188 1.53 -0.17 24.13
N LYS A 189 2.67 -0.19 23.41
CA LYS A 189 2.70 -0.27 21.95
C LYS A 189 2.00 -1.54 21.44
N VAL A 190 2.27 -2.68 22.07
CA VAL A 190 1.62 -3.96 21.75
C VAL A 190 0.11 -3.90 22.01
N ARG A 191 -0.31 -3.28 23.13
CA ARG A 191 -1.75 -3.11 23.45
C ARG A 191 -2.47 -2.27 22.41
N ILE A 192 -1.86 -1.18 21.94
CA ILE A 192 -2.41 -0.30 20.90
C ILE A 192 -2.59 -1.06 19.59
N VAL A 193 -1.54 -1.79 19.13
CA VAL A 193 -1.60 -2.62 17.93
C VAL A 193 -2.76 -3.62 18.01
N LYS A 194 -2.85 -4.38 19.10
CA LYS A 194 -3.93 -5.36 19.30
C LYS A 194 -5.32 -4.71 19.35
N ALA A 195 -5.45 -3.50 19.88
CA ALA A 195 -6.72 -2.80 19.90
C ALA A 195 -7.19 -2.42 18.48
N TRP A 196 -6.32 -1.96 17.61
CA TRP A 196 -6.62 -1.71 16.21
C TRP A 196 -6.95 -2.98 15.43
N GLN A 197 -6.19 -4.07 15.66
CA GLN A 197 -6.45 -5.38 15.06
C GLN A 197 -7.82 -5.95 15.48
N ALA A 198 -8.26 -5.68 16.71
CA ALA A 198 -9.58 -6.08 17.19
C ALA A 198 -10.75 -5.41 16.42
N HIS A 199 -10.52 -4.26 15.79
CA HIS A 199 -11.47 -3.63 14.86
C HIS A 199 -11.40 -4.20 13.44
N GLY A 200 -10.54 -5.20 13.18
CA GLY A 200 -10.32 -5.79 11.85
C GLY A 200 -9.49 -4.91 10.92
N GLU A 201 -8.77 -3.92 11.47
CA GLU A 201 -7.84 -3.08 10.72
C GLU A 201 -6.50 -3.81 10.55
N ILE A 202 -5.85 -3.60 9.41
CA ILE A 202 -4.47 -4.05 9.15
C ILE A 202 -3.52 -2.97 9.65
N VAL A 203 -2.67 -3.32 10.60
CA VAL A 203 -1.79 -2.39 11.30
C VAL A 203 -0.36 -2.48 10.78
N ALA A 204 0.16 -1.37 10.23
CA ALA A 204 1.58 -1.19 10.01
C ALA A 204 2.19 -0.45 11.20
N MET A 205 3.26 -1.00 11.79
CA MET A 205 3.98 -0.40 12.92
C MET A 205 5.39 -0.02 12.49
N THR A 206 5.80 1.22 12.77
CA THR A 206 7.19 1.65 12.55
C THR A 206 7.93 1.75 13.87
N GLY A 207 9.22 1.39 13.87
CA GLY A 207 10.06 1.48 15.05
C GLY A 207 11.56 1.39 14.74
N ASP A 208 12.39 1.87 15.65
CA ASP A 208 13.85 1.90 15.51
C ASP A 208 14.60 1.23 16.66
N GLY A 209 13.96 1.07 17.82
CA GLY A 209 14.56 0.61 19.04
C GLY A 209 14.23 -0.84 19.42
N VAL A 210 15.02 -1.39 20.34
CA VAL A 210 14.76 -2.70 20.98
C VAL A 210 13.36 -2.72 21.62
N ASN A 211 12.93 -1.59 22.14
CA ASN A 211 11.62 -1.41 22.78
C ASN A 211 10.45 -1.51 21.80
N ASP A 212 10.70 -1.40 20.48
CA ASP A 212 9.70 -1.50 19.45
C ASP A 212 9.52 -2.92 18.92
N ALA A 213 10.51 -3.77 19.08
CA ALA A 213 10.53 -5.12 18.52
C ALA A 213 9.28 -5.96 18.85
N PRO A 214 8.75 -5.97 20.09
CA PRO A 214 7.51 -6.70 20.39
C PRO A 214 6.30 -6.17 19.62
N ALA A 215 6.21 -4.85 19.44
CA ALA A 215 5.11 -4.23 18.70
C ALA A 215 5.26 -4.42 17.19
N LEU A 216 6.49 -4.32 16.64
CA LEU A 216 6.80 -4.65 15.25
C LEU A 216 6.38 -6.08 14.90
N LYS A 217 6.72 -7.03 15.75
CA LYS A 217 6.37 -8.45 15.56
C LYS A 217 4.86 -8.73 15.73
N THR A 218 4.15 -7.91 16.50
CA THR A 218 2.71 -8.08 16.75
C THR A 218 1.86 -7.45 15.64
N ALA A 219 2.36 -6.42 14.99
CA ALA A 219 1.69 -5.77 13.87
C ALA A 219 1.53 -6.71 12.68
N ASP A 220 0.59 -6.41 11.78
CA ASP A 220 0.43 -7.16 10.54
C ASP A 220 1.60 -6.88 9.58
N ILE A 221 2.21 -5.68 9.69
CA ILE A 221 3.41 -5.30 8.95
C ILE A 221 4.31 -4.50 9.90
N GLY A 222 5.39 -5.11 10.38
CA GLY A 222 6.45 -4.41 11.10
C GLY A 222 7.42 -3.73 10.15
N CYS A 223 7.70 -2.43 10.35
CA CYS A 223 8.63 -1.64 9.54
C CYS A 223 9.76 -1.09 10.43
N ALA A 224 10.99 -1.59 10.28
CA ALA A 224 12.14 -1.08 11.02
C ALA A 224 12.91 -0.03 10.23
N MET A 225 13.52 0.92 10.94
CA MET A 225 14.47 1.88 10.37
C MET A 225 15.77 1.16 10.00
N GLY A 226 16.29 1.44 8.80
CA GLY A 226 17.47 0.75 8.25
C GLY A 226 18.80 1.36 8.68
N ILE A 227 18.85 2.70 8.86
CA ILE A 227 20.06 3.43 9.23
C ILE A 227 20.17 3.52 10.75
N VAL A 228 19.17 4.11 11.44
CA VAL A 228 19.19 4.31 12.89
C VAL A 228 18.65 3.11 13.67
N GLY A 229 17.94 2.20 13.01
CA GLY A 229 17.32 1.05 13.66
C GLY A 229 18.32 0.06 14.23
N THR A 230 18.03 -0.46 15.42
CA THR A 230 18.79 -1.54 16.06
C THR A 230 18.61 -2.86 15.31
N ASP A 231 19.61 -3.77 15.41
CA ASP A 231 19.51 -5.09 14.79
C ASP A 231 18.29 -5.86 15.29
N VAL A 232 17.96 -5.72 16.58
CA VAL A 232 16.77 -6.35 17.18
C VAL A 232 15.46 -5.87 16.54
N ALA A 233 15.35 -4.57 16.25
CA ALA A 233 14.18 -4.02 15.56
C ALA A 233 14.12 -4.53 14.11
N LYS A 234 15.27 -4.59 13.41
CA LYS A 234 15.36 -5.09 12.03
C LYS A 234 15.01 -6.58 11.93
N GLU A 235 15.44 -7.40 12.88
CA GLU A 235 15.11 -8.83 12.94
C GLU A 235 13.63 -9.10 13.27
N ALA A 236 12.98 -8.17 13.99
CA ALA A 236 11.57 -8.30 14.35
C ALA A 236 10.62 -7.79 13.26
N ALA A 237 11.12 -7.07 12.27
CA ALA A 237 10.32 -6.40 11.24
C ALA A 237 10.20 -7.21 9.95
N ASP A 238 9.07 -7.03 9.23
CA ASP A 238 8.84 -7.61 7.91
C ASP A 238 9.47 -6.77 6.79
N VAL A 239 9.63 -5.46 7.04
CA VAL A 239 10.15 -4.47 6.07
C VAL A 239 11.24 -3.62 6.75
N ILE A 240 12.34 -3.36 6.05
CA ILE A 240 13.40 -2.47 6.49
C ILE A 240 13.42 -1.24 5.58
N LEU A 241 13.26 -0.05 6.18
CA LEU A 241 13.28 1.24 5.48
C LEU A 241 14.73 1.72 5.33
N THR A 242 15.31 1.56 4.16
CA THR A 242 16.72 1.89 3.90
C THR A 242 17.05 3.39 3.96
N ASP A 243 16.05 4.24 3.94
CA ASP A 243 16.15 5.71 3.97
C ASP A 243 15.60 6.33 5.27
N ASP A 244 15.15 5.52 6.21
CA ASP A 244 14.52 5.92 7.47
C ASP A 244 13.40 6.97 7.28
N ASN A 245 12.63 6.82 6.20
CA ASN A 245 11.62 7.80 5.81
C ASN A 245 10.20 7.21 5.87
N PHE A 246 9.34 7.83 6.68
CA PHE A 246 7.92 7.45 6.75
C PHE A 246 7.20 7.57 5.39
N ALA A 247 7.60 8.51 4.54
CA ALA A 247 7.01 8.68 3.21
C ALA A 247 7.19 7.43 2.33
N THR A 248 8.28 6.67 2.55
CA THR A 248 8.55 5.41 1.85
C THR A 248 7.53 4.32 2.22
N VAL A 249 7.08 4.27 3.48
CA VAL A 249 5.97 3.38 3.89
C VAL A 249 4.69 3.69 3.10
N VAL A 250 4.37 4.98 2.96
CA VAL A 250 3.18 5.41 2.21
C VAL A 250 3.30 5.07 0.72
N SER A 251 4.50 5.20 0.15
CA SER A 251 4.79 4.76 -1.23
C SER A 251 4.67 3.25 -1.39
N ALA A 252 5.11 2.47 -0.39
CA ALA A 252 4.95 1.02 -0.38
C ALA A 252 3.46 0.60 -0.32
N VAL A 253 2.62 1.32 0.43
CA VAL A 253 1.16 1.11 0.44
C VAL A 253 0.55 1.40 -0.94
N GLU A 254 0.96 2.48 -1.60
CA GLU A 254 0.50 2.80 -2.96
C GLU A 254 0.85 1.69 -3.95
N GLU A 255 2.09 1.22 -3.90
CA GLU A 255 2.59 0.13 -4.74
C GLU A 255 1.87 -1.20 -4.43
N GLY A 256 1.67 -1.52 -3.15
CA GLY A 256 0.90 -2.70 -2.74
C GLY A 256 -0.54 -2.67 -3.26
N ARG A 257 -1.21 -1.51 -3.21
CA ARG A 257 -2.55 -1.34 -3.80
C ARG A 257 -2.54 -1.51 -5.33
N ARG A 258 -1.51 -1.03 -6.00
CA ARG A 258 -1.31 -1.24 -7.45
C ARG A 258 -1.16 -2.73 -7.78
N ILE A 259 -0.30 -3.43 -7.03
CA ILE A 259 -0.07 -4.86 -7.21
C ILE A 259 -1.36 -5.65 -7.00
N TYR A 260 -2.09 -5.35 -5.93
CA TYR A 260 -3.38 -5.98 -5.64
C TYR A 260 -4.38 -5.78 -6.79
N ASP A 261 -4.52 -4.55 -7.29
CA ASP A 261 -5.40 -4.26 -8.43
C ASP A 261 -5.01 -5.05 -9.68
N ASN A 262 -3.71 -5.19 -9.94
CA ASN A 262 -3.21 -5.92 -11.09
C ASN A 262 -3.43 -7.43 -10.96
N ILE A 263 -3.28 -7.99 -9.75
CA ILE A 263 -3.65 -9.39 -9.46
C ILE A 263 -5.15 -9.61 -9.74
N ILE A 264 -6.01 -8.71 -9.27
CA ILE A 264 -7.46 -8.78 -9.53
C ILE A 264 -7.77 -8.75 -11.03
N LYS A 265 -7.09 -7.90 -11.80
CA LYS A 265 -7.25 -7.86 -13.27
C LYS A 265 -6.83 -9.17 -13.93
N ALA A 266 -5.70 -9.74 -13.53
CA ALA A 266 -5.22 -11.00 -14.07
C ALA A 266 -6.17 -12.16 -13.73
N ILE A 267 -6.68 -12.24 -12.51
CA ILE A 267 -7.67 -13.23 -12.09
C ILE A 267 -8.97 -13.05 -12.90
N GLN A 268 -9.46 -11.81 -13.05
CA GLN A 268 -10.65 -11.53 -13.85
C GLN A 268 -10.47 -11.99 -15.29
N PHE A 269 -9.30 -11.73 -15.89
CA PHE A 269 -8.96 -12.13 -17.26
C PHE A 269 -9.02 -13.65 -17.41
N LEU A 270 -8.22 -14.38 -16.63
CA LEU A 270 -8.13 -15.84 -16.72
C LEU A 270 -9.46 -16.54 -16.43
N LEU A 271 -10.20 -16.06 -15.42
CA LEU A 271 -11.47 -16.69 -15.09
C LEU A 271 -12.58 -16.40 -16.13
N SER A 272 -12.61 -15.20 -16.71
CA SER A 272 -13.58 -14.90 -17.76
C SER A 272 -13.30 -15.69 -19.04
N SER A 273 -12.04 -15.91 -19.40
CA SER A 273 -11.60 -16.79 -20.47
C SER A 273 -12.07 -18.23 -20.25
N ASN A 274 -11.69 -18.81 -19.10
CA ASN A 274 -12.09 -20.20 -18.76
C ASN A 274 -13.62 -20.40 -18.71
N VAL A 275 -14.38 -19.43 -18.21
CA VAL A 275 -15.86 -19.48 -18.25
C VAL A 275 -16.34 -19.48 -19.70
N GLY A 276 -15.70 -18.70 -20.59
CA GLY A 276 -16.01 -18.70 -22.02
C GLY A 276 -15.79 -20.07 -22.65
N GLU A 277 -14.65 -20.72 -22.41
CA GLU A 277 -14.34 -22.07 -22.87
C GLU A 277 -15.39 -23.10 -22.41
N VAL A 278 -15.70 -23.09 -21.10
CA VAL A 278 -16.69 -23.99 -20.52
C VAL A 278 -18.07 -23.80 -21.17
N ILE A 279 -18.46 -22.55 -21.43
CA ILE A 279 -19.74 -22.24 -22.06
C ILE A 279 -19.80 -22.75 -23.51
N VAL A 280 -18.74 -22.56 -24.29
CA VAL A 280 -18.65 -23.09 -25.66
C VAL A 280 -18.85 -24.60 -25.66
N LEU A 281 -18.08 -25.32 -24.83
CA LEU A 281 -18.14 -26.77 -24.76
C LEU A 281 -19.50 -27.27 -24.26
N PHE A 282 -20.00 -26.69 -23.18
CA PHE A 282 -21.30 -27.09 -22.57
C PHE A 282 -22.47 -26.91 -23.54
N PHE A 283 -22.58 -25.71 -24.14
CA PHE A 283 -23.70 -25.44 -25.06
C PHE A 283 -23.56 -26.18 -26.38
N ALA A 284 -22.34 -26.40 -26.89
CA ALA A 284 -22.13 -27.20 -28.07
C ALA A 284 -22.63 -28.65 -27.83
N ILE A 285 -22.28 -29.27 -26.70
CA ILE A 285 -22.77 -30.62 -26.33
C ILE A 285 -24.29 -30.61 -26.20
N LEU A 286 -24.88 -29.63 -25.52
CA LEU A 286 -26.31 -29.52 -25.36
C LEU A 286 -27.04 -29.36 -26.69
N LEU A 287 -26.50 -28.60 -27.61
CA LEU A 287 -27.07 -28.32 -28.94
C LEU A 287 -26.72 -29.40 -29.97
N THR A 288 -25.85 -30.35 -29.68
CA THR A 288 -25.40 -31.40 -30.63
C THR A 288 -26.53 -32.11 -31.37
N PRO A 289 -27.62 -32.60 -30.71
CA PRO A 289 -28.72 -33.26 -31.44
C PRO A 289 -29.42 -32.32 -32.44
N PHE A 290 -29.59 -31.06 -32.07
CA PHE A 290 -30.20 -30.06 -32.93
C PHE A 290 -29.30 -29.70 -34.12
N LEU A 291 -28.01 -29.48 -33.87
CA LEU A 291 -27.01 -29.15 -34.91
C LEU A 291 -26.83 -30.32 -35.88
N ALA A 292 -26.75 -31.54 -35.37
CA ALA A 292 -26.67 -32.76 -36.18
C ALA A 292 -27.83 -32.85 -37.16
N THR A 293 -29.06 -32.72 -36.66
CA THR A 293 -30.27 -32.77 -37.49
C THR A 293 -30.35 -31.61 -38.48
N LYS A 294 -30.06 -30.40 -38.05
CA LYS A 294 -30.17 -29.19 -38.89
C LYS A 294 -29.15 -29.16 -40.04
N PHE A 295 -27.93 -29.57 -39.79
CA PHE A 295 -26.81 -29.48 -40.75
C PHE A 295 -26.44 -30.81 -41.41
N GLY A 296 -27.11 -31.91 -41.00
CA GLY A 296 -26.83 -33.25 -41.55
C GLY A 296 -25.45 -33.79 -41.16
N ILE A 297 -24.92 -33.40 -39.98
CA ILE A 297 -23.60 -33.78 -39.50
C ILE A 297 -23.76 -34.93 -38.49
N PRO A 298 -22.96 -36.01 -38.59
CA PRO A 298 -23.00 -37.09 -37.59
C PRO A 298 -22.74 -36.55 -36.17
N ILE A 299 -23.50 -37.00 -35.17
CA ILE A 299 -23.42 -36.54 -33.77
C ILE A 299 -21.98 -36.62 -33.23
N GLY A 300 -21.26 -37.72 -33.54
CA GLY A 300 -19.91 -37.95 -33.04
C GLY A 300 -18.82 -37.03 -33.66
N LEU A 301 -19.18 -36.21 -34.65
CA LEU A 301 -18.27 -35.23 -35.24
C LEU A 301 -18.45 -33.82 -34.64
N ILE A 302 -19.54 -33.55 -33.94
CA ILE A 302 -19.84 -32.19 -33.44
C ILE A 302 -19.03 -31.93 -32.18
N GLU A 303 -17.85 -31.37 -32.35
CA GLU A 303 -16.93 -30.95 -31.31
C GLU A 303 -16.41 -29.54 -31.63
N PRO A 304 -16.68 -28.52 -30.81
CA PRO A 304 -16.35 -27.12 -31.17
C PRO A 304 -14.87 -26.79 -31.03
N LEU A 305 -14.17 -27.49 -30.14
CA LEU A 305 -12.73 -27.29 -29.86
C LEU A 305 -12.06 -28.63 -29.60
N LEU A 306 -10.90 -28.83 -30.19
CA LEU A 306 -10.04 -29.94 -29.86
C LEU A 306 -9.25 -29.69 -28.58
N PRO A 307 -8.84 -30.74 -27.82
CA PRO A 307 -8.01 -30.57 -26.62
C PRO A 307 -6.74 -29.75 -26.86
N ILE A 308 -6.11 -29.86 -28.04
CA ILE A 308 -4.94 -29.07 -28.39
C ILE A 308 -5.25 -27.58 -28.53
N HIS A 309 -6.44 -27.20 -28.98
CA HIS A 309 -6.89 -25.82 -29.06
C HIS A 309 -6.98 -25.19 -27.67
N ILE A 310 -7.67 -25.88 -26.73
CA ILE A 310 -7.82 -25.44 -25.34
C ILE A 310 -6.46 -25.31 -24.66
N LEU A 311 -5.61 -26.32 -24.81
CA LEU A 311 -4.27 -26.30 -24.24
C LEU A 311 -3.44 -25.12 -24.77
N TRP A 312 -3.55 -24.83 -26.06
CA TRP A 312 -2.84 -23.70 -26.67
C TRP A 312 -3.32 -22.36 -26.14
N ILE A 313 -4.65 -22.19 -26.04
CA ILE A 313 -5.24 -20.95 -25.53
C ILE A 313 -4.76 -20.71 -24.09
N ASN A 314 -4.97 -21.65 -23.20
CA ASN A 314 -4.63 -21.50 -21.79
C ASN A 314 -3.14 -21.31 -21.51
N LEU A 315 -2.27 -22.01 -22.28
CA LEU A 315 -0.84 -22.00 -22.04
C LEU A 315 -0.11 -20.84 -22.77
N VAL A 316 -0.54 -20.50 -23.97
CA VAL A 316 0.20 -19.55 -24.83
C VAL A 316 -0.55 -18.22 -24.93
N THR A 317 -1.85 -18.24 -25.24
CA THR A 317 -2.60 -17.02 -25.51
C THR A 317 -2.92 -16.26 -24.23
N ASP A 318 -3.26 -16.95 -23.16
CA ASP A 318 -3.71 -16.32 -21.91
C ASP A 318 -2.58 -16.02 -20.93
N SER A 319 -1.58 -16.92 -20.85
CA SER A 319 -0.53 -16.78 -19.84
C SER A 319 0.32 -15.52 -20.01
N LEU A 320 0.70 -15.18 -21.24
CA LEU A 320 1.56 -14.01 -21.49
C LEU A 320 0.85 -12.67 -21.17
N PRO A 321 -0.39 -12.43 -21.62
CA PRO A 321 -1.13 -11.24 -21.25
C PRO A 321 -1.46 -11.16 -19.74
N ALA A 322 -1.82 -12.29 -19.10
CA ALA A 322 -2.06 -12.35 -17.66
C ALA A 322 -0.82 -11.92 -16.86
N LEU A 323 0.37 -12.42 -17.23
CA LEU A 323 1.62 -12.02 -16.62
C LEU A 323 1.93 -10.53 -16.88
N ALA A 324 1.65 -10.04 -18.08
CA ALA A 324 1.89 -8.64 -18.44
C ALA A 324 0.95 -7.65 -17.72
N LEU A 325 -0.24 -8.08 -17.31
CA LEU A 325 -1.14 -7.27 -16.46
C LEU A 325 -0.53 -6.95 -15.10
N ALA A 326 0.39 -7.77 -14.57
CA ALA A 326 1.10 -7.47 -13.32
C ALA A 326 1.92 -6.18 -13.38
N PHE A 327 2.32 -5.74 -14.58
CA PHE A 327 3.09 -4.51 -14.82
C PHE A 327 2.21 -3.29 -15.16
N ASP A 328 0.89 -3.40 -15.01
CA ASP A 328 0.01 -2.28 -15.32
C ASP A 328 0.25 -1.11 -14.35
N PRO A 329 0.30 0.15 -14.83
CA PRO A 329 0.51 1.30 -13.97
C PRO A 329 -0.64 1.48 -12.97
N ALA A 330 -0.35 2.13 -11.85
CA ALA A 330 -1.35 2.44 -10.84
C ALA A 330 -2.48 3.32 -11.41
N ASN A 331 -3.71 3.04 -11.02
CA ASN A 331 -4.81 3.95 -11.28
C ASN A 331 -4.59 5.27 -10.53
N LYS A 332 -4.93 6.41 -11.15
CA LYS A 332 -4.75 7.75 -10.57
C LYS A 332 -5.44 7.94 -9.21
N ASP A 333 -6.44 7.13 -8.92
CA ASP A 333 -7.24 7.21 -7.69
C ASP A 333 -6.89 6.14 -6.65
N VAL A 334 -5.78 5.41 -6.83
CA VAL A 334 -5.38 4.31 -5.93
C VAL A 334 -5.23 4.76 -4.47
N MET A 335 -4.77 6.00 -4.24
CA MET A 335 -4.62 6.62 -2.92
C MET A 335 -5.76 7.58 -2.54
N LYS A 336 -6.92 7.50 -3.21
CA LYS A 336 -8.13 8.26 -2.86
C LYS A 336 -9.27 7.36 -2.40
N ARG A 337 -9.11 6.06 -2.47
CA ARG A 337 -10.10 5.08 -2.02
C ARG A 337 -9.82 4.59 -0.61
N LYS A 338 -10.87 4.22 0.11
CA LYS A 338 -10.76 3.63 1.44
C LYS A 338 -10.05 2.27 1.38
N PRO A 339 -9.39 1.84 2.49
CA PRO A 339 -8.83 0.50 2.61
C PRO A 339 -9.90 -0.59 2.43
N VAL A 340 -9.48 -1.70 1.86
CA VAL A 340 -10.30 -2.91 1.78
C VAL A 340 -10.24 -3.63 3.13
N LYS A 341 -11.37 -4.05 3.67
CA LYS A 341 -11.39 -4.79 4.95
C LYS A 341 -10.67 -6.14 4.80
N ALA A 342 -9.92 -6.55 5.81
CA ALA A 342 -9.21 -7.83 5.84
C ALA A 342 -10.13 -9.04 5.60
N SER A 343 -11.40 -8.95 6.05
CA SER A 343 -12.42 -9.98 5.84
C SER A 343 -13.02 -10.02 4.42
N SER A 344 -12.71 -9.05 3.57
CA SER A 344 -13.22 -9.00 2.20
C SER A 344 -12.48 -10.02 1.34
N GLY A 345 -13.19 -10.99 0.77
CA GLY A 345 -12.62 -11.90 -0.21
C GLY A 345 -12.21 -11.18 -1.51
N ILE A 346 -11.40 -11.87 -2.31
CA ILE A 346 -10.97 -11.38 -3.64
C ILE A 346 -12.18 -11.18 -4.56
N PHE A 347 -13.19 -12.05 -4.45
CA PHE A 347 -14.40 -12.02 -5.28
C PHE A 347 -15.43 -11.04 -4.73
N THR A 348 -15.34 -9.79 -5.17
CA THR A 348 -16.41 -8.81 -4.93
C THR A 348 -17.62 -9.11 -5.84
N LYS A 349 -18.81 -8.61 -5.46
CA LYS A 349 -20.02 -8.77 -6.30
C LYS A 349 -19.81 -8.19 -7.70
N GLY A 350 -19.13 -7.07 -7.81
CA GLY A 350 -18.82 -6.44 -9.10
C GLY A 350 -17.85 -7.27 -9.94
N MET A 351 -16.80 -7.81 -9.34
CA MET A 351 -15.84 -8.68 -10.03
C MET A 351 -16.52 -9.97 -10.53
N THR A 352 -17.28 -10.64 -9.66
CA THR A 352 -18.01 -11.87 -10.02
C THR A 352 -18.95 -11.63 -11.19
N TRP A 353 -19.68 -10.52 -11.15
CA TRP A 353 -20.57 -10.14 -12.26
C TRP A 353 -19.79 -9.96 -13.57
N ARG A 354 -18.66 -9.27 -13.54
CA ARG A 354 -17.80 -9.06 -14.73
C ARG A 354 -17.29 -10.37 -15.29
N ILE A 355 -16.79 -11.26 -14.46
CA ILE A 355 -16.31 -12.59 -14.89
C ILE A 355 -17.44 -13.35 -15.60
N ILE A 356 -18.64 -13.39 -15.01
CA ILE A 356 -19.76 -14.15 -15.54
C ILE A 356 -20.23 -13.57 -16.88
N TYR A 357 -20.53 -12.25 -16.97
CA TYR A 357 -21.06 -11.72 -18.22
C TYR A 357 -20.02 -11.69 -19.34
N GLN A 358 -18.74 -11.47 -19.02
CA GLN A 358 -17.64 -11.48 -20.01
C GLN A 358 -17.42 -12.91 -20.53
N GLY A 359 -17.39 -13.90 -19.63
CA GLY A 359 -17.27 -15.29 -20.02
C GLY A 359 -18.46 -15.76 -20.86
N ILE A 360 -19.70 -15.42 -20.47
CA ILE A 360 -20.90 -15.73 -21.27
C ILE A 360 -20.80 -15.08 -22.65
N MET A 361 -20.40 -13.82 -22.73
CA MET A 361 -20.26 -13.09 -23.99
C MET A 361 -19.23 -13.76 -24.91
N ILE A 362 -18.02 -14.02 -24.41
CA ILE A 362 -16.95 -14.69 -25.19
C ILE A 362 -17.41 -16.08 -25.61
N GLY A 363 -17.99 -16.85 -24.70
CA GLY A 363 -18.46 -18.20 -24.98
C GLY A 363 -19.58 -18.24 -26.06
N LEU A 364 -20.55 -17.33 -26.01
CA LEU A 364 -21.62 -17.27 -27.01
C LEU A 364 -21.12 -16.80 -28.38
N LEU A 365 -20.18 -15.86 -28.43
CA LEU A 365 -19.56 -15.42 -29.69
C LEU A 365 -18.75 -16.57 -30.33
N SER A 366 -18.00 -17.32 -29.52
CA SER A 366 -17.23 -18.48 -29.96
C SER A 366 -18.15 -19.63 -30.42
N LEU A 367 -19.27 -19.86 -29.72
CA LEU A 367 -20.29 -20.82 -30.15
C LEU A 367 -20.96 -20.39 -31.45
N ALA A 368 -21.23 -19.11 -31.62
CA ALA A 368 -21.74 -18.57 -32.89
C ALA A 368 -20.74 -18.81 -34.04
N ALA A 369 -19.44 -18.62 -33.80
CA ALA A 369 -18.37 -18.93 -34.77
C ALA A 369 -18.41 -20.41 -35.19
N PHE A 370 -18.60 -21.33 -34.23
CA PHE A 370 -18.76 -22.73 -34.54
C PHE A 370 -19.97 -22.99 -35.43
N VAL A 371 -21.14 -22.47 -35.07
CA VAL A 371 -22.37 -22.66 -35.82
C VAL A 371 -22.26 -22.06 -37.25
N ILE A 372 -21.67 -20.92 -37.38
CA ILE A 372 -21.41 -20.27 -38.69
C ILE A 372 -20.46 -21.15 -39.52
N GLY A 373 -19.39 -21.66 -38.93
CA GLY A 373 -18.42 -22.49 -39.61
C GLY A 373 -18.99 -23.80 -40.14
N ILE A 374 -19.78 -24.51 -39.30
CA ILE A 374 -20.45 -25.77 -39.73
C ILE A 374 -21.56 -25.55 -40.78
N SER A 375 -22.06 -24.32 -40.88
CA SER A 375 -23.07 -23.94 -41.88
C SER A 375 -22.51 -23.62 -43.26
N THR A 376 -21.19 -23.73 -43.46
CA THR A 376 -20.52 -23.45 -44.76
C THR A 376 -21.13 -24.29 -45.90
N PRO A 377 -21.73 -23.65 -46.91
CA PRO A 377 -22.53 -24.39 -47.89
C PRO A 377 -21.70 -25.21 -48.86
N ASN A 378 -20.53 -24.76 -49.28
CA ASN A 378 -19.66 -25.45 -50.21
C ASN A 378 -18.21 -25.44 -49.65
N PRO A 379 -17.89 -26.33 -48.69
CA PRO A 379 -16.61 -26.34 -48.08
C PRO A 379 -15.53 -26.79 -49.14
N PRO A 380 -14.28 -26.35 -48.95
CA PRO A 380 -13.20 -26.79 -49.85
C PRO A 380 -13.05 -28.32 -49.80
N VAL A 381 -12.71 -28.93 -50.95
CA VAL A 381 -12.41 -30.37 -50.99
C VAL A 381 -11.05 -30.60 -50.40
N ILE A 382 -10.96 -31.45 -49.36
CA ILE A 382 -9.72 -31.87 -48.72
C ILE A 382 -9.61 -33.38 -48.91
N GLU A 383 -8.49 -33.84 -49.47
CA GLU A 383 -8.27 -35.27 -49.69
C GLU A 383 -8.29 -36.05 -48.38
N GLY A 384 -9.07 -37.12 -48.35
CA GLY A 384 -9.26 -37.98 -47.17
C GLY A 384 -10.30 -37.55 -46.17
N LEU A 385 -11.01 -36.41 -46.36
CA LEU A 385 -12.06 -35.91 -45.48
C LEU A 385 -13.41 -35.86 -46.20
N THR A 386 -14.50 -36.17 -45.43
CA THR A 386 -15.85 -35.93 -45.93
C THR A 386 -16.21 -34.45 -45.84
N GLN A 387 -17.25 -34.05 -46.58
CA GLN A 387 -17.73 -32.65 -46.55
C GLN A 387 -18.20 -32.22 -45.14
N GLU A 388 -18.79 -33.14 -44.39
CA GLU A 388 -19.22 -32.94 -43.01
C GLU A 388 -18.01 -32.69 -42.08
N GLN A 389 -16.94 -33.49 -42.23
CA GLN A 389 -15.70 -33.32 -41.48
C GLN A 389 -15.07 -31.97 -41.74
N VAL A 390 -14.96 -31.58 -43.04
CA VAL A 390 -14.40 -30.26 -43.40
C VAL A 390 -15.22 -29.12 -42.82
N ARG A 391 -16.55 -29.21 -42.83
CA ARG A 391 -17.43 -28.19 -42.18
C ARG A 391 -17.16 -28.09 -40.69
N VAL A 392 -16.98 -29.22 -39.99
CA VAL A 392 -16.68 -29.23 -38.56
C VAL A 392 -15.29 -28.61 -38.32
N GLU A 393 -14.27 -28.98 -39.09
CA GLU A 393 -12.93 -28.37 -38.95
C GLU A 393 -12.96 -26.85 -39.23
N ILE A 394 -13.78 -26.35 -40.16
CA ILE A 394 -13.99 -24.92 -40.37
C ILE A 394 -14.59 -24.31 -39.12
N GLY A 395 -15.64 -24.91 -38.52
CA GLY A 395 -16.27 -24.48 -37.30
C GLY A 395 -15.28 -24.44 -36.11
N GLN A 396 -14.50 -25.50 -35.93
CA GLN A 396 -13.45 -25.59 -34.91
C GLN A 396 -12.40 -24.47 -35.08
N THR A 397 -11.95 -24.25 -36.31
CA THR A 397 -10.98 -23.21 -36.62
C THR A 397 -11.51 -21.81 -36.32
N MET A 398 -12.74 -21.49 -36.75
CA MET A 398 -13.36 -20.22 -36.45
C MET A 398 -13.53 -20.03 -34.93
N THR A 399 -13.97 -21.05 -34.21
CA THR A 399 -14.10 -21.03 -32.74
C THR A 399 -12.76 -20.76 -32.08
N PHE A 400 -11.72 -21.47 -32.47
CA PHE A 400 -10.36 -21.33 -31.96
C PHE A 400 -9.80 -19.93 -32.19
N ILE A 401 -9.97 -19.38 -33.39
CA ILE A 401 -9.51 -18.02 -33.72
C ILE A 401 -10.31 -16.97 -32.93
N VAL A 402 -11.64 -17.10 -32.90
CA VAL A 402 -12.50 -16.13 -32.18
C VAL A 402 -12.18 -16.14 -30.70
N LEU A 403 -12.07 -17.31 -30.07
CA LEU A 403 -11.75 -17.43 -28.65
C LEU A 403 -10.37 -16.81 -28.38
N ALA A 404 -9.31 -17.25 -29.05
CA ALA A 404 -7.95 -16.77 -28.83
C ALA A 404 -7.77 -15.25 -29.06
N PHE A 405 -8.23 -14.73 -30.21
CA PHE A 405 -8.02 -13.31 -30.51
C PHE A 405 -8.97 -12.38 -29.79
N SER A 406 -10.22 -12.82 -29.51
CA SER A 406 -11.13 -12.00 -28.71
C SER A 406 -10.60 -11.78 -27.30
N GLU A 407 -9.99 -12.78 -26.67
CA GLU A 407 -9.33 -12.66 -25.36
C GLU A 407 -8.14 -11.73 -25.40
N LEU A 408 -7.25 -11.86 -26.40
CA LEU A 408 -6.10 -10.97 -26.59
C LEU A 408 -6.52 -9.49 -26.72
N ILE A 409 -7.63 -9.21 -27.39
CA ILE A 409 -8.14 -7.85 -27.54
C ILE A 409 -8.90 -7.43 -26.29
N HIS A 410 -9.66 -8.34 -25.68
CA HIS A 410 -10.46 -8.08 -24.49
C HIS A 410 -9.63 -7.68 -23.26
N VAL A 411 -8.37 -8.10 -23.18
CA VAL A 411 -7.47 -7.72 -22.09
C VAL A 411 -7.36 -6.20 -21.93
N PHE A 412 -7.43 -5.44 -23.02
CA PHE A 412 -7.46 -3.96 -22.95
C PHE A 412 -8.71 -3.42 -22.24
N ASN A 413 -9.83 -4.10 -22.32
CA ASN A 413 -11.06 -3.75 -21.60
C ASN A 413 -10.93 -3.96 -20.09
N ILE A 414 -10.19 -4.98 -19.68
CA ILE A 414 -9.99 -5.37 -18.28
C ILE A 414 -9.06 -4.41 -17.56
N ARG A 415 -8.13 -3.77 -18.26
CA ARG A 415 -7.21 -2.77 -17.66
C ARG A 415 -7.93 -1.66 -16.92
N ASN A 416 -9.07 -1.22 -17.44
CA ASN A 416 -9.91 -0.23 -16.76
C ASN A 416 -11.39 -0.61 -16.93
N ASN A 417 -11.98 -1.06 -15.84
CA ASN A 417 -13.38 -1.48 -15.82
C ASN A 417 -14.39 -0.32 -15.79
N LYS A 418 -13.94 0.93 -15.50
CA LYS A 418 -14.80 2.10 -15.32
C LYS A 418 -14.74 3.05 -16.51
N GLU A 419 -13.56 3.25 -17.09
CA GLU A 419 -13.36 4.21 -18.18
C GLU A 419 -13.18 3.51 -19.52
N SER A 420 -13.65 4.17 -20.58
CA SER A 420 -13.47 3.69 -21.96
C SER A 420 -11.98 3.57 -22.33
N ILE A 421 -11.65 2.53 -23.11
CA ILE A 421 -10.31 2.33 -23.69
C ILE A 421 -9.86 3.57 -24.47
N PHE A 422 -10.78 4.22 -25.18
CA PHE A 422 -10.49 5.40 -25.99
C PHE A 422 -10.10 6.62 -25.15
N LYS A 423 -10.53 6.68 -23.87
CA LYS A 423 -10.20 7.77 -22.94
C LYS A 423 -8.91 7.48 -22.16
N THR A 424 -8.71 6.26 -21.71
CA THR A 424 -7.54 5.86 -20.93
C THR A 424 -6.31 5.62 -21.79
N GLY A 425 -6.50 5.35 -23.07
CA GLY A 425 -5.45 5.02 -24.02
C GLY A 425 -4.93 3.59 -23.85
N ILE A 426 -4.39 3.05 -24.93
CA ILE A 426 -3.85 1.68 -24.95
C ILE A 426 -2.37 1.63 -24.45
N GLY A 427 -1.65 2.75 -24.55
CA GLY A 427 -0.18 2.83 -24.48
C GLY A 427 0.50 2.77 -23.11
N GLY A 428 -0.23 2.62 -22.00
CA GLY A 428 0.33 2.74 -20.65
C GLY A 428 1.18 1.55 -20.18
N ASN A 429 1.06 0.38 -20.81
CA ASN A 429 1.76 -0.85 -20.43
C ASN A 429 2.46 -1.44 -21.66
N LYS A 430 3.77 -1.21 -21.79
CA LYS A 430 4.58 -1.70 -22.91
C LYS A 430 4.71 -3.23 -22.91
N GLN A 431 4.81 -3.83 -21.71
CA GLN A 431 4.92 -5.28 -21.55
C GLN A 431 3.69 -5.99 -22.09
N LEU A 432 2.50 -5.41 -21.86
CA LEU A 432 1.25 -5.95 -22.37
C LEU A 432 1.20 -5.94 -23.91
N PHE A 433 1.70 -4.89 -24.55
CA PHE A 433 1.79 -4.84 -26.01
C PHE A 433 2.70 -5.94 -26.57
N TRP A 434 3.86 -6.14 -25.93
CA TRP A 434 4.77 -7.20 -26.34
C TRP A 434 4.16 -8.59 -26.10
N ALA A 435 3.47 -8.80 -24.99
CA ALA A 435 2.81 -10.06 -24.67
C ALA A 435 1.72 -10.39 -25.69
N ILE A 436 0.82 -9.43 -25.96
CA ILE A 436 -0.26 -9.59 -26.95
C ILE A 436 0.33 -9.81 -28.35
N GLY A 437 1.34 -9.01 -28.74
CA GLY A 437 1.99 -9.14 -30.02
C GLY A 437 2.68 -10.51 -30.21
N ALA A 438 3.34 -11.02 -29.15
CA ALA A 438 3.95 -12.33 -29.15
C ALA A 438 2.90 -13.47 -29.27
N SER A 439 1.83 -13.42 -28.45
CA SER A 439 0.73 -14.40 -28.49
C SER A 439 0.03 -14.38 -29.85
N ALA A 440 -0.26 -13.19 -30.39
CA ALA A 440 -0.87 -13.04 -31.72
C ALA A 440 0.05 -13.57 -32.83
N MET A 441 1.36 -13.29 -32.75
CA MET A 441 2.33 -13.78 -33.71
C MET A 441 2.43 -15.31 -33.68
N LEU A 442 2.49 -15.91 -32.49
CA LEU A 442 2.50 -17.37 -32.35
C LEU A 442 1.23 -18.01 -32.92
N MET A 443 0.08 -17.37 -32.71
CA MET A 443 -1.18 -17.80 -33.30
C MET A 443 -1.15 -17.72 -34.82
N LEU A 444 -0.66 -16.61 -35.38
CA LEU A 444 -0.50 -16.45 -36.84
C LEU A 444 0.48 -17.48 -37.44
N VAL A 445 1.53 -17.85 -36.71
CA VAL A 445 2.47 -18.89 -37.12
C VAL A 445 1.77 -20.23 -37.28
N ILE A 446 0.87 -20.62 -36.37
CA ILE A 446 0.06 -21.83 -36.52
C ILE A 446 -0.83 -21.76 -37.76
N LEU A 447 -1.47 -20.64 -37.98
CA LEU A 447 -2.37 -20.42 -39.13
C LEU A 447 -1.62 -20.39 -40.49
N ALA A 448 -0.35 -20.00 -40.52
CA ALA A 448 0.45 -19.84 -41.73
C ALA A 448 1.18 -21.08 -42.13
N ILE A 449 1.74 -21.86 -41.17
CA ILE A 449 2.63 -22.99 -41.47
C ILE A 449 1.81 -24.28 -41.72
N PRO A 450 1.88 -24.90 -42.91
CA PRO A 450 1.04 -26.06 -43.25
C PRO A 450 1.17 -27.25 -42.29
N VAL A 451 2.36 -27.55 -41.80
CA VAL A 451 2.60 -28.65 -40.83
C VAL A 451 1.89 -28.37 -39.51
N LEU A 452 1.95 -27.13 -39.00
CA LEU A 452 1.27 -26.76 -37.77
C LEU A 452 -0.24 -26.76 -37.95
N ARG A 453 -0.74 -26.24 -39.07
CA ARG A 453 -2.15 -26.33 -39.43
C ARG A 453 -2.69 -27.75 -39.40
N ALA A 454 -1.92 -28.70 -39.94
CA ALA A 454 -2.30 -30.11 -39.94
C ALA A 454 -2.36 -30.68 -38.51
N ILE A 455 -1.43 -30.33 -37.61
CA ILE A 455 -1.41 -30.75 -36.21
C ILE A 455 -2.65 -30.22 -35.48
N PHE A 456 -3.06 -28.98 -35.75
CA PHE A 456 -4.21 -28.30 -35.11
C PHE A 456 -5.51 -28.55 -35.89
N SER A 457 -5.54 -29.36 -36.93
CA SER A 457 -6.73 -29.60 -37.78
C SER A 457 -7.37 -28.31 -38.31
N ILE A 458 -6.53 -27.40 -38.82
CA ILE A 458 -6.94 -26.08 -39.33
C ILE A 458 -7.00 -26.09 -40.84
N PRO A 459 -8.19 -26.16 -41.50
CA PRO A 459 -8.34 -26.02 -42.96
C PRO A 459 -8.13 -24.56 -43.42
N VAL A 460 -7.99 -24.37 -44.75
CA VAL A 460 -8.04 -23.01 -45.31
C VAL A 460 -9.46 -22.49 -45.23
N LEU A 461 -9.64 -21.39 -44.50
CA LEU A 461 -10.96 -20.77 -44.39
C LEU A 461 -11.38 -20.06 -45.68
N PRO A 462 -12.62 -20.21 -46.15
CA PRO A 462 -13.17 -19.37 -47.18
C PRO A 462 -13.17 -17.87 -46.78
N MET A 463 -13.10 -16.98 -47.76
CA MET A 463 -12.94 -15.53 -47.49
C MET A 463 -14.11 -14.92 -46.71
N ASP A 464 -15.34 -15.36 -46.98
CA ASP A 464 -16.53 -14.99 -46.24
C ASP A 464 -16.42 -15.38 -44.76
N ARG A 465 -15.89 -16.56 -44.45
CA ARG A 465 -15.68 -17.05 -43.09
C ARG A 465 -14.56 -16.30 -42.35
N ILE A 466 -13.54 -15.83 -43.09
CA ILE A 466 -12.51 -14.97 -42.51
C ILE A 466 -13.11 -13.64 -42.06
N VAL A 467 -13.96 -13.00 -42.89
CA VAL A 467 -14.61 -11.73 -42.53
C VAL A 467 -15.50 -11.88 -41.29
N GLU A 468 -16.36 -12.91 -41.27
CA GLU A 468 -17.23 -13.18 -40.10
C GLU A 468 -16.44 -13.50 -38.85
N THR A 469 -15.29 -14.21 -38.98
CA THR A 469 -14.39 -14.46 -37.85
C THR A 469 -13.81 -13.18 -37.27
N ILE A 470 -13.39 -12.24 -38.13
CA ILE A 470 -12.86 -10.93 -37.70
C ILE A 470 -13.94 -10.10 -37.00
N GLU A 471 -15.16 -10.09 -37.52
CA GLU A 471 -16.29 -9.39 -36.89
C GLU A 471 -16.57 -9.91 -35.48
N LEU A 472 -16.58 -11.23 -35.30
CA LEU A 472 -16.76 -11.87 -34.00
C LEU A 472 -15.61 -11.62 -33.02
N VAL A 473 -14.37 -11.54 -33.53
CA VAL A 473 -13.18 -11.19 -32.72
C VAL A 473 -13.27 -9.76 -32.14
N ILE A 474 -13.84 -8.80 -32.88
CA ILE A 474 -13.94 -7.40 -32.47
C ILE A 474 -15.16 -7.18 -31.56
N ALA A 475 -16.20 -8.00 -31.68
CA ALA A 475 -17.48 -7.84 -30.98
C ALA A 475 -17.34 -7.64 -29.45
N PRO A 476 -16.51 -8.38 -28.72
CA PRO A 476 -16.33 -8.20 -27.27
C PRO A 476 -15.93 -6.79 -26.86
N VAL A 477 -15.06 -6.15 -27.65
CA VAL A 477 -14.63 -4.76 -27.38
C VAL A 477 -15.81 -3.81 -27.49
N VAL A 478 -16.57 -3.93 -28.55
CA VAL A 478 -17.76 -3.07 -28.80
C VAL A 478 -18.79 -3.25 -27.70
N ILE A 479 -19.11 -4.49 -27.35
CA ILE A 479 -20.11 -4.81 -26.33
C ILE A 479 -19.70 -4.25 -24.96
N VAL A 480 -18.44 -4.46 -24.55
CA VAL A 480 -17.95 -3.96 -23.25
C VAL A 480 -17.90 -2.44 -23.20
N GLU A 481 -17.49 -1.79 -24.29
CA GLU A 481 -17.50 -0.33 -24.36
C GLU A 481 -18.92 0.24 -24.27
N ILE A 482 -19.92 -0.40 -24.89
CA ILE A 482 -21.33 -0.04 -24.71
C ILE A 482 -21.76 -0.19 -23.25
N PHE A 483 -21.36 -1.27 -22.58
CA PHE A 483 -21.68 -1.49 -21.16
C PHE A 483 -21.03 -0.45 -20.25
N LYS A 484 -19.80 0.00 -20.56
CA LYS A 484 -19.14 1.10 -19.86
C LYS A 484 -19.89 2.44 -20.07
N LEU A 485 -20.30 2.73 -21.30
CA LEU A 485 -21.07 3.94 -21.61
C LEU A 485 -22.42 3.97 -20.88
N LEU A 486 -23.11 2.85 -20.78
CA LEU A 486 -24.36 2.69 -20.05
C LEU A 486 -24.17 2.60 -18.53
N LYS A 487 -22.94 2.67 -18.02
CA LYS A 487 -22.57 2.53 -16.60
C LYS A 487 -23.05 1.24 -15.94
N ILE A 488 -23.32 0.19 -16.69
CA ILE A 488 -23.78 -1.10 -16.18
C ILE A 488 -22.68 -1.77 -15.33
N ASN A 489 -21.41 -1.49 -15.66
CA ASN A 489 -20.25 -2.06 -14.95
C ASN A 489 -19.90 -1.37 -13.62
N THR A 490 -20.40 -0.16 -13.35
CA THR A 490 -19.94 0.70 -12.24
C THR A 490 -20.84 0.63 -11.00
N SER A 491 -22.05 0.12 -11.12
CA SER A 491 -23.08 0.20 -10.06
C SER A 491 -22.95 -0.83 -8.93
N LYS A 492 -21.94 -1.70 -8.96
CA LYS A 492 -21.80 -2.82 -7.99
C LYS A 492 -20.44 -2.88 -7.27
N ASP A 493 -19.56 -1.92 -7.51
CA ASP A 493 -18.23 -1.82 -6.86
C ASP A 493 -18.21 -0.87 -5.64
N GLU A 494 -19.36 -0.27 -5.28
CA GLU A 494 -19.56 0.58 -4.10
C GLU A 494 -20.18 -0.19 -2.94
#